data_6011c3b9c8318643be3281bb3f8262f1
#
_entry.id   6011c3b9c8318643be3281bb3f8262f1
#
_cell.length_a   1.000
_cell.length_b   1.000
_cell.length_c   1.000
_cell.angle_alpha   90.00
_cell.angle_beta   90.00
_cell.angle_gamma   90.00
#
_symmetry.space_group_name_H-M   'P 1'
#
loop_
_entity.id
_entity.type
_entity.pdbx_description
1 polymer ?
#
loop_
_entity_poly.entity_id
_entity_poly.type
_entity_poly.pdbx_seq_one_letter_code
_entity_poly.pdbx_strand_id
1 'polypeptide(L)'
;MPTPMSKAPLFESVQDLLLHRPPMLLLKSVVDWSEGELEALVDLRDSHLFMDADGKIPSWVGIEYMAQAIGALAGIESRRAGNPVCLGFLLGTRRYHAELSHFDPAQELRVKVRELLRDETNLVLFKCELYGGEQLLAHAEIKAIQPRDVEAVMAQFTQMNAV
;
A
#
# COMPACT_ATOMS: atom_id res chain seq x y z
N MET A 1 -21.22 3.64 -36.59
CA MET A 1 -20.64 2.99 -35.40
C MET A 1 -20.45 4.06 -34.35
N PRO A 2 -21.12 4.02 -33.23
CA PRO A 2 -20.81 4.93 -32.15
C PRO A 2 -19.41 4.61 -31.64
N THR A 3 -18.55 5.62 -31.60
CA THR A 3 -17.24 5.54 -30.95
C THR A 3 -17.47 5.09 -29.52
N PRO A 4 -16.80 4.05 -29.01
CA PRO A 4 -16.93 3.69 -27.62
C PRO A 4 -16.55 4.91 -26.79
N MET A 5 -17.49 5.42 -26.01
CA MET A 5 -17.20 6.44 -25.01
C MET A 5 -16.11 5.85 -24.12
N SER A 6 -14.92 6.42 -24.21
CA SER A 6 -13.83 6.10 -23.29
C SER A 6 -14.36 6.34 -21.88
N LYS A 7 -14.60 5.28 -21.12
CA LYS A 7 -14.90 5.41 -19.70
C LYS A 7 -13.73 6.17 -19.08
N ALA A 8 -14.05 7.25 -18.36
CA ALA A 8 -13.05 7.98 -17.60
C ALA A 8 -12.22 6.97 -16.75
N PRO A 9 -10.91 7.17 -16.63
CA PRO A 9 -10.09 6.28 -15.84
C PRO A 9 -10.62 6.23 -14.40
N LEU A 10 -10.54 5.08 -13.77
CA LEU A 10 -11.02 4.86 -12.40
C LEU A 10 -10.29 5.77 -11.40
N PHE A 11 -9.05 6.11 -11.69
CA PHE A 11 -8.22 7.08 -10.98
C PHE A 11 -7.20 7.69 -11.94
N GLU A 12 -6.75 8.90 -11.65
CA GLU A 12 -5.73 9.60 -12.45
C GLU A 12 -4.35 9.51 -11.81
N SER A 13 -4.31 9.50 -10.46
CA SER A 13 -3.07 9.42 -9.71
C SER A 13 -3.22 8.55 -8.46
N VAL A 14 -2.09 8.16 -7.88
CA VAL A 14 -2.08 7.39 -6.63
C VAL A 14 -2.72 8.16 -5.46
N GLN A 15 -2.73 9.49 -5.50
CA GLN A 15 -3.40 10.32 -4.49
C GLN A 15 -4.91 10.12 -4.46
N ASP A 16 -5.51 9.67 -5.55
CA ASP A 16 -6.94 9.37 -5.61
C ASP A 16 -7.31 8.09 -4.86
N LEU A 17 -6.32 7.26 -4.55
CA LEU A 17 -6.48 5.94 -3.96
C LEU A 17 -6.11 5.88 -2.48
N LEU A 18 -5.37 6.85 -1.98
CA LEU A 18 -4.81 6.88 -0.63
C LEU A 18 -5.20 8.16 0.10
N LEU A 19 -5.28 8.06 1.42
CA LEU A 19 -5.42 9.22 2.29
C LEU A 19 -4.08 9.91 2.59
N HIS A 20 -2.97 9.22 2.33
CA HIS A 20 -1.62 9.75 2.48
C HIS A 20 -1.37 10.92 1.53
N ARG A 21 -0.62 11.91 2.01
CA ARG A 21 -0.16 13.06 1.21
C ARG A 21 1.34 13.27 1.44
N PRO A 22 2.04 13.90 0.50
CA PRO A 22 3.45 14.21 0.71
C PRO A 22 3.67 14.94 2.04
N PRO A 23 4.75 14.62 2.79
CA PRO A 23 5.87 13.73 2.46
C PRO A 23 5.62 12.25 2.77
N MET A 24 4.48 11.87 3.35
CA MET A 24 4.17 10.49 3.74
C MET A 24 3.63 9.62 2.60
N LEU A 25 3.29 10.19 1.45
CA LEU A 25 2.93 9.43 0.27
C LEU A 25 4.18 8.92 -0.42
N LEU A 26 4.44 7.61 -0.31
CA LEU A 26 5.68 6.99 -0.77
C LEU A 26 5.54 6.24 -2.10
N LEU A 27 4.32 6.05 -2.60
CA LEU A 27 4.08 5.47 -3.92
C LEU A 27 4.07 6.57 -4.99
N LYS A 28 4.71 6.27 -6.13
CA LYS A 28 4.76 7.15 -7.28
C LYS A 28 3.56 6.94 -8.21
N SER A 29 3.29 5.69 -8.56
CA SER A 29 2.22 5.35 -9.50
C SER A 29 1.83 3.87 -9.37
N VAL A 30 0.60 3.56 -9.76
CA VAL A 30 0.15 2.18 -9.95
C VAL A 30 0.48 1.77 -11.38
N VAL A 31 1.19 0.65 -11.53
CA VAL A 31 1.61 0.14 -12.86
C VAL A 31 0.64 -0.90 -13.39
N ASP A 32 0.12 -1.73 -12.50
CA ASP A 32 -0.80 -2.80 -12.84
C ASP A 32 -1.70 -3.15 -11.66
N TRP A 33 -2.91 -3.60 -11.95
CA TRP A 33 -3.83 -4.08 -10.93
C TRP A 33 -4.89 -5.01 -11.52
N SER A 34 -5.33 -5.92 -10.68
CA SER A 34 -6.46 -6.80 -10.94
C SER A 34 -7.20 -7.07 -9.63
N GLU A 35 -8.19 -7.93 -9.64
CA GLU A 35 -8.89 -8.29 -8.42
C GLU A 35 -7.92 -8.98 -7.44
N GLY A 36 -7.72 -8.37 -6.27
CA GLY A 36 -6.84 -8.88 -5.22
C GLY A 36 -5.35 -8.70 -5.46
N GLU A 37 -4.93 -8.00 -6.52
CA GLU A 37 -3.52 -7.77 -6.82
C GLU A 37 -3.25 -6.33 -7.26
N LEU A 38 -2.09 -5.80 -6.87
CA LEU A 38 -1.63 -4.50 -7.31
C LEU A 38 -0.11 -4.47 -7.38
N GLU A 39 0.39 -3.74 -8.35
CA GLU A 39 1.80 -3.43 -8.52
C GLU A 39 1.97 -1.93 -8.68
N ALA A 40 2.89 -1.35 -7.93
CA ALA A 40 3.15 0.08 -7.90
C ALA A 40 4.64 0.38 -7.90
N LEU A 41 5.01 1.54 -8.44
CA LEU A 41 6.34 2.11 -8.31
C LEU A 41 6.45 2.91 -7.02
N VAL A 42 7.60 2.81 -6.38
CA VAL A 42 7.94 3.55 -5.17
C VAL A 42 8.71 4.80 -5.56
N ASP A 43 8.34 5.93 -4.96
CA ASP A 43 9.07 7.17 -5.11
C ASP A 43 10.14 7.28 -4.03
N LEU A 44 11.39 6.95 -4.39
CA LEU A 44 12.52 7.04 -3.46
C LEU A 44 13.15 8.43 -3.42
N ARG A 45 12.99 9.24 -4.47
CA ARG A 45 13.64 10.54 -4.58
C ARG A 45 13.00 11.59 -3.69
N ASP A 46 11.68 11.53 -3.54
CA ASP A 46 10.91 12.43 -2.70
C ASP A 46 10.75 11.91 -1.26
N SER A 47 11.27 10.71 -0.98
CA SER A 47 11.23 10.07 0.35
C SER A 47 12.32 10.56 1.30
N HIS A 48 12.58 11.86 1.34
CA HIS A 48 13.62 12.45 2.21
C HIS A 48 13.38 12.16 3.70
N LEU A 49 12.13 11.91 4.06
CA LEU A 49 11.73 11.70 5.46
C LEU A 49 12.45 10.52 6.13
N PHE A 50 12.77 9.48 5.36
CA PHE A 50 13.36 8.24 5.88
C PHE A 50 14.81 8.03 5.46
N MET A 51 15.42 9.00 4.78
CA MET A 51 16.84 8.91 4.43
C MET A 51 17.73 9.05 5.65
N ASP A 52 18.73 8.19 5.72
CA ASP A 52 19.79 8.31 6.72
C ASP A 52 20.87 9.35 6.32
N ALA A 53 21.91 9.50 7.15
CA ALA A 53 22.99 10.45 6.91
C ALA A 53 23.78 10.16 5.62
N ASP A 54 23.79 8.92 5.15
CA ASP A 54 24.47 8.48 3.92
C ASP A 54 23.59 8.58 2.68
N GLY A 55 22.38 9.13 2.82
CA GLY A 55 21.40 9.23 1.72
C GLY A 55 20.80 7.90 1.30
N LYS A 56 20.81 6.92 2.17
CA LYS A 56 20.21 5.60 1.96
C LYS A 56 18.92 5.47 2.76
N ILE A 57 18.05 4.60 2.32
CA ILE A 57 16.76 4.34 2.98
C ILE A 57 16.86 3.01 3.73
N PRO A 58 16.66 3.00 5.06
CA PRO A 58 16.66 1.76 5.82
C PRO A 58 15.64 0.77 5.28
N SER A 59 16.00 -0.49 5.20
CA SER A 59 15.14 -1.52 4.57
C SER A 59 13.82 -1.75 5.31
N TRP A 60 13.71 -1.41 6.60
CA TRP A 60 12.45 -1.52 7.33
C TRP A 60 11.34 -0.59 6.78
N VAL A 61 11.71 0.47 6.05
CA VAL A 61 10.73 1.35 5.36
C VAL A 61 9.96 0.58 4.28
N GLY A 62 10.49 -0.52 3.78
CA GLY A 62 9.80 -1.39 2.83
C GLY A 62 8.42 -1.88 3.30
N ILE A 63 8.23 -2.03 4.61
CA ILE A 63 6.92 -2.36 5.20
C ILE A 63 5.89 -1.28 4.87
N GLU A 64 6.28 -0.01 4.94
CA GLU A 64 5.39 1.11 4.61
C GLU A 64 5.04 1.14 3.11
N TYR A 65 5.99 0.84 2.23
CA TYR A 65 5.70 0.70 0.79
C TYR A 65 4.64 -0.38 0.53
N MET A 66 4.78 -1.52 1.21
CA MET A 66 3.83 -2.63 1.12
C MET A 66 2.46 -2.23 1.69
N ALA A 67 2.42 -1.57 2.84
CA ALA A 67 1.18 -1.11 3.45
C ALA A 67 0.44 -0.09 2.57
N GLN A 68 1.15 0.84 1.95
CA GLN A 68 0.54 1.79 1.02
C GLN A 68 0.05 1.12 -0.26
N ALA A 69 0.75 0.13 -0.77
CA ALA A 69 0.28 -0.65 -1.92
C ALA A 69 -1.03 -1.41 -1.61
N ILE A 70 -1.14 -1.98 -0.41
CA ILE A 70 -2.39 -2.59 0.08
C ILE A 70 -3.50 -1.53 0.14
N GLY A 71 -3.20 -0.35 0.68
CA GLY A 71 -4.14 0.77 0.73
C GLY A 71 -4.60 1.22 -0.64
N ALA A 72 -3.70 1.29 -1.62
CA ALA A 72 -4.03 1.64 -3.00
C ALA A 72 -4.95 0.60 -3.65
N LEU A 73 -4.70 -0.69 -3.43
CA LEU A 73 -5.58 -1.76 -3.90
C LEU A 73 -6.99 -1.62 -3.29
N ALA A 74 -7.08 -1.41 -1.99
CA ALA A 74 -8.36 -1.17 -1.31
C ALA A 74 -9.06 0.09 -1.84
N GLY A 75 -8.31 1.14 -2.16
CA GLY A 75 -8.82 2.36 -2.80
C GLY A 75 -9.42 2.09 -4.17
N ILE A 76 -8.78 1.28 -5.00
CA ILE A 76 -9.30 0.86 -6.31
C ILE A 76 -10.61 0.09 -6.13
N GLU A 77 -10.64 -0.87 -5.23
CA GLU A 77 -11.83 -1.70 -4.96
C GLU A 77 -13.00 -0.84 -4.47
N SER A 78 -12.74 0.13 -3.59
CA SER A 78 -13.74 1.07 -3.12
C SER A 78 -14.31 1.92 -4.25
N ARG A 79 -13.45 2.48 -5.11
CA ARG A 79 -13.88 3.30 -6.25
C ARG A 79 -14.66 2.49 -7.28
N ARG A 80 -14.28 1.25 -7.52
CA ARG A 80 -15.03 0.34 -8.41
C ARG A 80 -16.44 0.08 -7.90
N ALA A 81 -16.60 0.00 -6.59
CA ALA A 81 -17.90 -0.18 -5.94
C ALA A 81 -18.71 1.12 -5.81
N GLY A 82 -18.18 2.26 -6.27
CA GLY A 82 -18.80 3.57 -6.13
C GLY A 82 -18.73 4.16 -4.73
N ASN A 83 -17.84 3.64 -3.89
CA ASN A 83 -17.63 4.10 -2.52
C ASN A 83 -16.43 5.05 -2.42
N PRO A 84 -16.38 5.92 -1.40
CA PRO A 84 -15.19 6.73 -1.13
C PRO A 84 -14.02 5.82 -0.68
N VAL A 85 -12.81 6.33 -0.83
CA VAL A 85 -11.62 5.70 -0.27
C VAL A 85 -11.75 5.63 1.25
N CYS A 86 -11.60 4.44 1.81
CA CYS A 86 -11.77 4.18 3.24
C CYS A 86 -10.43 3.98 3.94
N LEU A 87 -10.42 4.30 5.23
CA LEU A 87 -9.30 4.03 6.11
C LEU A 87 -9.21 2.51 6.37
N GLY A 88 -8.02 1.95 6.16
CA GLY A 88 -7.67 0.60 6.58
C GLY A 88 -6.62 0.63 7.69
N PHE A 89 -6.49 -0.45 8.42
CA PHE A 89 -5.54 -0.60 9.52
C PHE A 89 -4.60 -1.76 9.28
N LEU A 90 -3.31 -1.49 9.41
CA LEU A 90 -2.29 -2.52 9.46
C LEU A 90 -2.33 -3.17 10.85
N LEU A 91 -2.61 -4.48 10.92
CA LEU A 91 -2.68 -5.22 12.18
C LEU A 91 -1.37 -5.89 12.55
N GLY A 92 -0.57 -6.26 11.59
CA GLY A 92 0.71 -6.88 11.85
C GLY A 92 1.43 -7.31 10.58
N THR A 93 2.75 -7.40 10.71
CA THR A 93 3.64 -7.89 9.68
C THR A 93 4.30 -9.17 10.18
N ARG A 94 4.24 -10.22 9.35
CA ARG A 94 4.92 -11.47 9.61
C ARG A 94 6.01 -11.68 8.58
N ARG A 95 7.12 -12.27 9.01
CA ARG A 95 8.18 -12.76 8.16
C ARG A 95 8.71 -11.69 7.20
N TYR A 96 8.82 -10.44 7.67
CA TYR A 96 9.50 -9.42 6.88
C TYR A 96 10.98 -9.79 6.76
N HIS A 97 11.42 -10.01 5.54
CA HIS A 97 12.80 -10.28 5.21
C HIS A 97 13.26 -9.31 4.12
N ALA A 98 14.39 -8.69 4.34
CA ALA A 98 15.05 -7.83 3.36
C ALA A 98 16.46 -8.35 3.08
N GLU A 99 16.81 -8.48 1.81
CA GLU A 99 18.15 -8.93 1.37
C GLU A 99 19.22 -7.87 1.65
N LEU A 100 18.82 -6.61 1.70
CA LEU A 100 19.70 -5.47 1.92
C LEU A 100 19.33 -4.76 3.21
N SER A 101 20.31 -4.16 3.88
CA SER A 101 20.05 -3.31 5.05
C SER A 101 19.47 -1.95 4.69
N HIS A 102 19.73 -1.48 3.48
CA HIS A 102 19.29 -0.18 2.96
C HIS A 102 18.94 -0.29 1.47
N PHE A 103 18.00 0.54 1.03
CA PHE A 103 17.70 0.73 -0.39
C PHE A 103 18.44 1.96 -0.92
N ASP A 104 18.90 1.86 -2.17
CA ASP A 104 19.54 2.97 -2.87
C ASP A 104 18.46 3.83 -3.55
N PRO A 105 18.37 5.15 -3.25
CA PRO A 105 17.40 6.03 -3.89
C PRO A 105 17.55 6.16 -5.41
N ALA A 106 18.72 5.82 -5.95
CA ALA A 106 18.95 5.81 -7.40
C ALA A 106 18.29 4.61 -8.11
N GLN A 107 17.94 3.57 -7.37
CA GLN A 107 17.27 2.40 -7.91
C GLN A 107 15.76 2.56 -7.87
N GLU A 108 15.09 2.30 -9.00
CA GLU A 108 13.63 2.24 -9.02
C GLU A 108 13.16 0.96 -8.30
N LEU A 109 12.27 1.12 -7.33
CA LEU A 109 11.65 0.01 -6.63
C LEU A 109 10.20 -0.18 -7.05
N ARG A 110 9.79 -1.44 -7.11
CA ARG A 110 8.46 -1.87 -7.48
C ARG A 110 7.91 -2.76 -6.38
N VAL A 111 6.75 -2.41 -5.86
CA VAL A 111 6.06 -3.17 -4.83
C VAL A 111 4.88 -3.92 -5.44
N LYS A 112 4.76 -5.19 -5.08
CA LYS A 112 3.66 -6.05 -5.50
C LYS A 112 2.97 -6.64 -4.29
N VAL A 113 1.65 -6.53 -4.24
CA VAL A 113 0.82 -7.09 -3.18
C VAL A 113 -0.26 -7.97 -3.78
N ARG A 114 -0.52 -9.10 -3.11
CA ARG A 114 -1.56 -10.05 -3.51
C ARG A 114 -2.31 -10.55 -2.29
N GLU A 115 -3.63 -10.45 -2.36
CA GLU A 115 -4.52 -11.03 -1.36
C GLU A 115 -4.41 -12.56 -1.38
N LEU A 116 -4.13 -13.15 -0.23
CA LEU A 116 -4.08 -14.60 -0.05
C LEU A 116 -5.35 -15.14 0.57
N LEU A 117 -5.93 -14.42 1.52
CA LEU A 117 -7.07 -14.85 2.31
C LEU A 117 -7.83 -13.63 2.82
N ARG A 118 -9.14 -13.71 2.81
CA ARG A 118 -10.05 -12.73 3.41
C ARG A 118 -11.10 -13.45 4.22
N ASP A 119 -11.33 -13.02 5.45
CA ASP A 119 -12.38 -13.55 6.28
C ASP A 119 -13.66 -12.69 6.25
N GLU A 120 -14.68 -13.13 6.97
CA GLU A 120 -16.00 -12.48 7.01
C GLU A 120 -15.97 -11.09 7.67
N THR A 121 -14.91 -10.79 8.45
CA THR A 121 -14.74 -9.51 9.15
C THR A 121 -13.95 -8.49 8.32
N ASN A 122 -13.57 -8.82 7.09
CA ASN A 122 -12.62 -8.07 6.26
C ASN A 122 -11.20 -8.00 6.82
N LEU A 123 -10.82 -9.00 7.60
CA LEU A 123 -9.42 -9.27 7.90
C LEU A 123 -8.79 -9.95 6.69
N VAL A 124 -7.71 -9.38 6.19
CA VAL A 124 -7.06 -9.83 4.97
C VAL A 124 -5.60 -10.12 5.21
N LEU A 125 -5.13 -11.24 4.67
CA LEU A 125 -3.72 -11.59 4.61
C LEU A 125 -3.19 -11.32 3.21
N PHE A 126 -2.13 -10.53 3.11
CA PHE A 126 -1.45 -10.20 1.87
C PHE A 126 -0.05 -10.80 1.80
N LYS A 127 0.30 -11.30 0.64
CA LYS A 127 1.69 -11.54 0.25
C LYS A 127 2.23 -10.26 -0.38
N CYS A 128 3.36 -9.77 0.12
CA CYS A 128 3.98 -8.54 -0.32
C CYS A 128 5.42 -8.80 -0.75
N GLU A 129 5.80 -8.22 -1.88
CA GLU A 129 7.13 -8.35 -2.47
C GLU A 129 7.62 -6.99 -2.96
N LEU A 130 8.90 -6.73 -2.79
CA LEU A 130 9.57 -5.52 -3.24
C LEU A 130 10.72 -5.90 -4.16
N TYR A 131 10.71 -5.35 -5.37
CA TYR A 131 11.67 -5.65 -6.43
C TYR A 131 12.50 -4.42 -6.78
N GLY A 132 13.78 -4.65 -7.04
CA GLY A 132 14.65 -3.74 -7.76
C GLY A 132 15.03 -4.37 -9.10
N GLY A 133 14.46 -3.86 -10.20
CA GLY A 133 14.49 -4.59 -11.47
C GLY A 133 13.76 -5.92 -11.35
N GLU A 134 14.44 -7.01 -11.68
CA GLU A 134 13.90 -8.38 -11.54
C GLU A 134 14.30 -9.06 -10.22
N GLN A 135 15.15 -8.42 -9.43
CA GLN A 135 15.62 -8.96 -8.17
C GLN A 135 14.63 -8.71 -7.03
N LEU A 136 14.24 -9.78 -6.34
CA LEU A 136 13.47 -9.68 -5.10
C LEU A 136 14.38 -9.14 -3.98
N LEU A 137 14.01 -7.98 -3.44
CA LEU A 137 14.80 -7.30 -2.39
C LEU A 137 14.20 -7.49 -1.01
N ALA A 138 12.89 -7.61 -0.91
CA ALA A 138 12.21 -7.83 0.36
C ALA A 138 10.87 -8.52 0.14
N HIS A 139 10.42 -9.24 1.14
CA HIS A 139 9.09 -9.86 1.14
C HIS A 139 8.51 -9.91 2.55
N ALA A 140 7.20 -9.99 2.64
CA ALA A 140 6.48 -10.11 3.90
C ALA A 140 5.08 -10.71 3.71
N GLU A 141 4.51 -11.16 4.81
CA GLU A 141 3.07 -11.38 4.93
C GLU A 141 2.50 -10.28 5.84
N ILE A 142 1.49 -9.58 5.37
CA ILE A 142 0.89 -8.45 6.08
C ILE A 142 -0.59 -8.73 6.32
N LYS A 143 -1.01 -8.58 7.58
CA LYS A 143 -2.41 -8.58 7.97
C LYS A 143 -2.93 -7.17 8.03
N ALA A 144 -4.04 -6.93 7.35
CA ALA A 144 -4.74 -5.66 7.36
C ALA A 144 -6.23 -5.89 7.56
N ILE A 145 -6.91 -4.88 8.07
CA ILE A 145 -8.36 -4.86 8.18
C ILE A 145 -8.89 -3.57 7.58
N GLN A 146 -9.95 -3.68 6.78
CA GLN A 146 -10.74 -2.55 6.31
C GLN A 146 -12.14 -2.69 6.91
N PRO A 147 -12.39 -2.10 8.08
CA PRO A 147 -13.66 -2.26 8.76
C PRO A 147 -14.81 -1.66 7.95
N ARG A 148 -15.98 -2.28 7.99
CA ARG A 148 -17.19 -1.76 7.37
C ARG A 148 -17.68 -0.49 8.05
N ASP A 149 -17.46 -0.39 9.36
CA ASP A 149 -17.79 0.76 10.19
C ASP A 149 -16.52 1.26 10.90
N VAL A 150 -15.91 2.29 10.30
CA VAL A 150 -14.68 2.90 10.82
C VAL A 150 -14.96 3.62 12.15
N GLU A 151 -16.12 4.24 12.31
CA GLU A 151 -16.46 4.97 13.54
C GLU A 151 -16.59 4.03 14.73
N ALA A 152 -17.19 2.85 14.54
CA ALA A 152 -17.30 1.83 15.58
C ALA A 152 -15.93 1.33 16.01
N VAL A 153 -15.02 1.09 15.06
CA VAL A 153 -13.65 0.65 15.36
C VAL A 153 -12.86 1.74 16.08
N MET A 154 -12.97 2.98 15.64
CA MET A 154 -12.30 4.12 16.29
C MET A 154 -12.83 4.34 17.72
N ALA A 155 -14.12 4.16 17.95
CA ALA A 155 -14.71 4.24 19.29
C ALA A 155 -14.14 3.16 20.23
N GLN A 156 -13.92 1.94 19.74
CA GLN A 156 -13.29 0.86 20.52
C GLN A 156 -11.86 1.21 20.91
N PHE A 157 -11.06 1.75 20.00
CA PHE A 157 -9.69 2.18 20.29
C PHE A 157 -9.66 3.30 21.34
N THR A 158 -10.59 4.25 21.27
CA THR A 158 -10.69 5.34 22.23
C THR A 158 -11.04 4.80 23.63
N GLN A 159 -11.93 3.83 23.74
CA GLN A 159 -12.29 3.20 25.01
C GLN A 159 -11.14 2.41 25.61
N MET A 160 -10.35 1.71 24.80
CA MET A 160 -9.18 0.96 25.27
C MET A 160 -8.07 1.87 25.80
N ASN A 161 -7.94 3.08 25.31
CA ASN A 161 -6.94 4.05 25.73
C ASN A 161 -7.40 4.98 26.86
N ALA A 162 -8.65 4.88 27.29
CA ALA A 162 -9.24 5.72 28.35
C ALA A 162 -9.12 5.10 29.76
N VAL A 163 -8.37 4.00 29.92
CA VAL A 163 -8.11 3.34 31.21
C VAL A 163 -6.72 3.69 31.73
#